data_3bfd5097b7be48fc92a41a03032dd721
#
_entry.id   3bfd5097b7be48fc92a41a03032dd721
#
_cell.length_a   1.000
_cell.length_b   1.000
_cell.length_c   1.000
_cell.angle_alpha   90.00
_cell.angle_beta   90.00
_cell.angle_gamma   90.00
#
_symmetry.space_group_name_H-M   'P 1'
#
loop_
_entity.id
_entity.type
_entity.pdbx_description
1 polymer ?
#
loop_
_entity_poly.entity_id
_entity_poly.type
_entity_poly.pdbx_seq_one_letter_code
_entity_poly.pdbx_strand_id
1 'polypeptide(L)'
;MKSVFLRAAGLLALCAVFGYIVLAALPLFRPRLETIRLERITVRDTVPVWGVFLREELVLPASDCLFRQPEASRISAGAELAPGLRSPSAGIYTAWLDGYEHLSAPALTVPALRALCGDRRMPLGSPGKLITSSRFDFYALAESAAAAGLTPGSRCTLECSYWGGIELQLTEIGESWQDFTPLHFSGSGDMDMVMYLRQVSGVLLLGEYTGLRLPDSALYTENDVLYTDVLTIGELQRTPVHVLYDAGDYK
;
A
#
# COMPACT_ATOMS: atom_id res chain seq x y z
N MET A 1 -38.44 16.36 -80.32
CA MET A 1 -38.22 15.14 -79.57
C MET A 1 -36.72 14.94 -79.12
N LYS A 2 -35.70 15.15 -79.97
CA LYS A 2 -34.28 14.96 -79.65
C LYS A 2 -33.76 15.83 -78.48
N SER A 3 -34.23 17.07 -78.35
CA SER A 3 -33.76 18.00 -77.26
C SER A 3 -34.30 17.66 -75.88
N VAL A 4 -35.46 17.04 -75.73
CA VAL A 4 -36.06 16.58 -74.49
C VAL A 4 -35.30 15.34 -73.97
N PHE A 5 -34.99 14.44 -74.94
CA PHE A 5 -34.21 13.24 -74.58
C PHE A 5 -32.79 13.52 -74.14
N LEU A 6 -32.14 14.55 -74.74
CA LEU A 6 -30.80 14.97 -74.35
C LEU A 6 -30.79 15.64 -72.95
N ARG A 7 -31.83 16.39 -72.59
CA ARG A 7 -32.02 17.00 -71.27
C ARG A 7 -32.29 15.95 -70.20
N ALA A 8 -33.13 14.97 -70.52
CA ALA A 8 -33.42 13.86 -69.59
C ALA A 8 -32.18 12.99 -69.34
N ALA A 9 -31.39 12.68 -70.36
CA ALA A 9 -30.10 11.94 -70.21
C ALA A 9 -29.08 12.73 -69.41
N GLY A 10 -29.00 14.07 -69.56
CA GLY A 10 -28.12 14.92 -68.80
C GLY A 10 -28.53 14.96 -67.31
N LEU A 11 -29.83 15.00 -67.01
CA LEU A 11 -30.33 14.95 -65.64
C LEU A 11 -30.04 13.63 -64.96
N LEU A 12 -30.24 12.54 -65.64
CA LEU A 12 -29.89 11.19 -65.16
C LEU A 12 -28.40 11.04 -64.84
N ALA A 13 -27.54 11.53 -65.76
CA ALA A 13 -26.10 11.54 -65.54
C ALA A 13 -25.69 12.38 -64.30
N LEU A 14 -26.33 13.54 -64.13
CA LEU A 14 -26.08 14.39 -62.96
C LEU A 14 -26.51 13.70 -61.65
N CYS A 15 -27.67 13.05 -61.62
CA CYS A 15 -28.17 12.30 -60.46
C CYS A 15 -27.23 11.12 -60.16
N ALA A 16 -26.71 10.42 -61.18
CA ALA A 16 -25.78 9.31 -60.98
C ALA A 16 -24.43 9.79 -60.40
N VAL A 17 -23.92 10.92 -60.89
CA VAL A 17 -22.71 11.53 -60.35
C VAL A 17 -22.90 12.00 -58.92
N PHE A 18 -24.02 12.65 -58.60
CA PHE A 18 -24.35 13.10 -57.24
C PHE A 18 -24.51 11.90 -56.30
N GLY A 19 -25.22 10.88 -56.74
CA GLY A 19 -25.35 9.63 -55.95
C GLY A 19 -24.00 8.96 -55.67
N TYR A 20 -23.09 8.95 -56.67
CA TYR A 20 -21.73 8.44 -56.47
C TYR A 20 -20.94 9.28 -55.45
N ILE A 21 -21.02 10.62 -55.54
CA ILE A 21 -20.34 11.51 -54.62
C ILE A 21 -20.85 11.29 -53.15
N VAL A 22 -22.17 11.18 -53.00
CA VAL A 22 -22.77 10.90 -51.67
C VAL A 22 -22.31 9.55 -51.14
N LEU A 23 -22.32 8.50 -51.95
CA LEU A 23 -21.83 7.17 -51.55
C LEU A 23 -20.34 7.17 -51.23
N ALA A 24 -19.53 7.90 -52.00
CA ALA A 24 -18.09 8.03 -51.74
C ALA A 24 -17.79 8.86 -50.47
N ALA A 25 -18.67 9.80 -50.12
CA ALA A 25 -18.54 10.63 -48.92
C ALA A 25 -19.02 9.93 -47.63
N LEU A 26 -19.93 8.96 -47.73
CA LEU A 26 -20.46 8.21 -46.58
C LEU A 26 -19.38 7.64 -45.64
N PRO A 27 -18.25 7.04 -46.13
CA PRO A 27 -17.18 6.57 -45.22
C PRO A 27 -16.47 7.68 -44.44
N LEU A 28 -16.48 8.95 -44.97
CA LEU A 28 -15.84 10.08 -44.32
C LEU A 28 -16.61 10.56 -43.08
N PHE A 29 -17.91 10.27 -43.05
CA PHE A 29 -18.79 10.63 -41.94
C PHE A 29 -18.98 9.50 -40.91
N ARG A 30 -18.35 8.34 -41.15
CA ARG A 30 -18.36 7.28 -40.12
C ARG A 30 -17.47 7.69 -38.97
N PRO A 31 -17.98 7.69 -37.75
CA PRO A 31 -17.15 7.96 -36.58
C PRO A 31 -16.00 6.93 -36.57
N ARG A 32 -14.76 7.42 -36.52
CA ARG A 32 -13.61 6.56 -36.33
C ARG A 32 -13.67 6.09 -34.89
N LEU A 33 -13.92 4.81 -34.70
CA LEU A 33 -13.79 4.18 -33.39
C LEU A 33 -12.29 4.09 -33.06
N GLU A 34 -11.87 4.83 -32.04
CA GLU A 34 -10.55 4.60 -31.45
C GLU A 34 -10.65 3.39 -30.55
N THR A 35 -9.87 2.38 -30.84
CA THR A 35 -9.83 1.16 -30.05
C THR A 35 -8.49 1.08 -29.34
N ILE A 36 -8.51 0.68 -28.08
CA ILE A 36 -7.32 0.39 -27.30
C ILE A 36 -7.29 -1.11 -26.99
N ARG A 37 -6.10 -1.65 -26.87
CA ARG A 37 -5.92 -3.01 -26.38
C ARG A 37 -5.86 -2.98 -24.86
N LEU A 38 -6.70 -3.78 -24.22
CA LEU A 38 -6.69 -3.90 -22.77
C LEU A 38 -5.44 -4.65 -22.30
N GLU A 39 -4.80 -4.10 -21.29
CA GLU A 39 -3.70 -4.73 -20.59
C GLU A 39 -4.14 -5.16 -19.19
N ARG A 40 -3.76 -6.35 -18.81
CA ARG A 40 -3.91 -6.82 -17.45
C ARG A 40 -2.78 -6.28 -16.63
N ILE A 41 -3.12 -5.53 -15.58
CA ILE A 41 -2.16 -4.93 -14.65
C ILE A 41 -2.48 -5.34 -13.21
N THR A 42 -1.48 -5.28 -12.37
CA THR A 42 -1.62 -5.38 -10.92
C THR A 42 -1.22 -4.05 -10.32
N VAL A 43 -2.14 -3.43 -9.59
CA VAL A 43 -1.92 -2.18 -8.88
C VAL A 43 -1.84 -2.47 -7.39
N ARG A 44 -0.84 -1.92 -6.72
CA ARG A 44 -0.63 -2.04 -5.29
C ARG A 44 -0.97 -0.72 -4.63
N ASP A 45 -1.95 -0.76 -3.75
CA ASP A 45 -2.32 0.40 -2.94
C ASP A 45 -1.37 0.49 -1.74
N THR A 46 -0.52 1.49 -1.73
CA THR A 46 0.57 1.61 -0.77
C THR A 46 0.68 3.01 -0.18
N VAL A 47 0.99 3.07 1.10
CA VAL A 47 1.26 4.32 1.83
C VAL A 47 2.69 4.30 2.35
N PRO A 48 3.57 5.22 1.90
CA PRO A 48 4.91 5.36 2.45
C PRO A 48 4.84 5.80 3.92
N VAL A 49 5.61 5.15 4.77
CA VAL A 49 5.67 5.47 6.20
C VAL A 49 7.10 5.43 6.71
N TRP A 50 7.32 6.22 7.76
CA TRP A 50 8.48 6.11 8.63
C TRP A 50 8.00 5.97 10.06
N GLY A 51 8.60 5.07 10.84
CA GLY A 51 8.13 4.85 12.20
C GLY A 51 9.10 4.10 13.10
N VAL A 52 8.62 3.82 14.30
CA VAL A 52 9.39 3.21 15.40
C VAL A 52 8.59 2.05 15.97
N PHE A 53 9.23 0.91 16.11
CA PHE A 53 8.69 -0.24 16.83
C PHE A 53 8.92 -0.06 18.34
N LEU A 54 7.86 -0.21 19.12
CA LEU A 54 7.90 -0.32 20.57
C LEU A 54 7.43 -1.72 20.98
N ARG A 55 8.09 -2.26 21.97
CA ARG A 55 7.80 -3.57 22.56
C ARG A 55 8.22 -3.59 24.01
N GLU A 56 7.68 -4.52 24.77
CA GLU A 56 8.08 -4.71 26.15
C GLU A 56 9.46 -5.37 26.22
N GLU A 57 10.44 -4.62 26.70
CA GLU A 57 11.82 -5.03 26.79
C GLU A 57 12.31 -4.89 28.23
N LEU A 58 13.04 -5.91 28.69
CA LEU A 58 13.68 -5.92 29.99
C LEU A 58 15.19 -6.04 29.80
N VAL A 59 15.91 -4.96 30.05
CA VAL A 59 17.37 -4.95 30.02
C VAL A 59 17.90 -5.78 31.19
N LEU A 60 18.80 -6.71 30.88
CA LEU A 60 19.42 -7.54 31.90
C LEU A 60 20.48 -6.74 32.66
N PRO A 61 20.66 -6.99 33.97
CA PRO A 61 21.65 -6.27 34.78
C PRO A 61 23.06 -6.55 34.27
N ALA A 62 23.93 -5.56 34.40
CA ALA A 62 25.34 -5.73 34.09
C ALA A 62 25.92 -6.90 34.91
N SER A 63 26.72 -7.74 34.26
CA SER A 63 27.32 -8.92 34.87
C SER A 63 28.71 -9.17 34.28
N ASP A 64 29.69 -9.44 35.10
CA ASP A 64 31.02 -9.86 34.71
C ASP A 64 31.05 -11.33 34.25
N CYS A 65 29.91 -12.02 34.34
CA CYS A 65 29.78 -13.42 33.95
C CYS A 65 29.57 -13.55 32.44
N LEU A 66 30.18 -14.56 31.84
CA LEU A 66 29.92 -14.92 30.42
C LEU A 66 28.50 -15.43 30.26
N PHE A 67 27.70 -14.64 29.55
CA PHE A 67 26.40 -15.08 29.09
C PHE A 67 26.54 -16.17 28.02
N ARG A 68 25.78 -17.25 28.16
CA ARG A 68 25.85 -18.43 27.28
C ARG A 68 24.54 -18.66 26.52
N GLN A 69 23.63 -17.72 26.56
CA GLN A 69 22.35 -17.89 25.88
C GLN A 69 22.51 -17.63 24.38
N PRO A 70 22.03 -18.53 23.52
CA PRO A 70 21.99 -18.28 22.09
C PRO A 70 21.10 -17.08 21.78
N GLU A 71 21.46 -16.33 20.74
CA GLU A 71 20.64 -15.25 20.20
C GLU A 71 19.26 -15.78 19.79
N ALA A 72 18.20 -14.98 19.99
CA ALA A 72 16.80 -15.33 19.73
C ALA A 72 16.26 -16.55 20.51
N SER A 73 16.97 -16.99 21.57
CA SER A 73 16.50 -18.12 22.37
C SER A 73 15.33 -17.74 23.27
N ARG A 74 14.37 -18.66 23.41
CA ARG A 74 13.26 -18.50 24.35
C ARG A 74 13.71 -18.90 25.74
N ILE A 75 13.61 -17.96 26.66
CA ILE A 75 14.01 -18.10 28.06
C ILE A 75 12.77 -18.19 28.95
N SER A 76 12.73 -19.15 29.85
CA SER A 76 11.68 -19.24 30.86
C SER A 76 12.02 -18.38 32.08
N ALA A 77 11.00 -17.90 32.77
CA ALA A 77 11.21 -17.24 34.06
C ALA A 77 11.97 -18.15 35.03
N GLY A 78 12.96 -17.60 35.73
CA GLY A 78 13.81 -18.35 36.68
C GLY A 78 14.91 -19.20 36.03
N ALA A 79 15.00 -19.29 34.70
CA ALA A 79 16.08 -19.97 34.01
C ALA A 79 17.43 -19.31 34.34
N GLU A 80 18.47 -20.10 34.47
CA GLU A 80 19.83 -19.60 34.72
C GLU A 80 20.41 -19.01 33.43
N LEU A 81 20.71 -17.72 33.44
CA LEU A 81 21.29 -16.99 32.32
C LEU A 81 22.82 -16.98 32.37
N ALA A 82 23.37 -16.91 33.58
CA ALA A 82 24.77 -16.98 33.90
C ALA A 82 24.91 -17.50 35.34
N PRO A 83 26.10 -17.92 35.78
CA PRO A 83 26.32 -18.36 37.16
C PRO A 83 25.81 -17.34 38.17
N GLY A 84 24.78 -17.74 38.93
CA GLY A 84 24.16 -16.91 39.93
C GLY A 84 23.16 -15.86 39.41
N LEU A 85 22.97 -15.77 38.11
CA LEU A 85 21.99 -14.85 37.50
C LEU A 85 20.82 -15.63 36.90
N ARG A 86 19.61 -15.41 37.39
CA ARG A 86 18.38 -16.02 36.88
C ARG A 86 17.52 -15.02 36.13
N SER A 87 16.83 -15.51 35.11
CA SER A 87 15.88 -14.68 34.35
C SER A 87 14.74 -14.20 35.23
N PRO A 88 14.48 -12.90 35.31
CA PRO A 88 13.37 -12.37 36.11
C PRO A 88 12.00 -12.63 35.43
N SER A 89 11.98 -12.87 34.14
CA SER A 89 10.76 -13.07 33.34
C SER A 89 11.01 -14.10 32.23
N ALA A 90 9.92 -14.65 31.67
CA ALA A 90 9.99 -15.36 30.40
C ALA A 90 10.10 -14.35 29.25
N GLY A 91 10.79 -14.73 28.17
CA GLY A 91 10.94 -13.86 27.01
C GLY A 91 11.86 -14.44 25.94
N ILE A 92 12.14 -13.65 24.92
CA ILE A 92 13.14 -13.94 23.90
C ILE A 92 14.39 -13.14 24.23
N TYR A 93 15.51 -13.84 24.33
CA TYR A 93 16.80 -13.22 24.63
C TYR A 93 17.41 -12.64 23.35
N THR A 94 17.96 -11.45 23.45
CA THR A 94 18.85 -10.85 22.44
C THR A 94 19.99 -10.11 23.13
N ALA A 95 21.20 -10.31 22.63
CA ALA A 95 22.36 -9.54 23.05
C ALA A 95 22.39 -8.13 22.48
N TRP A 96 21.52 -7.85 21.50
CA TRP A 96 21.50 -6.59 20.79
C TRP A 96 20.72 -5.51 21.57
N LEU A 97 21.41 -4.44 21.91
CA LEU A 97 20.88 -3.26 22.57
C LEU A 97 20.96 -2.08 21.62
N ASP A 98 19.88 -1.35 21.48
CA ASP A 98 19.79 -0.21 20.57
C ASP A 98 19.75 1.15 21.28
N GLY A 99 19.67 1.15 22.61
CA GLY A 99 19.60 2.33 23.46
C GLY A 99 18.19 2.91 23.60
N TYR A 100 17.18 2.23 23.06
CA TYR A 100 15.77 2.64 23.12
C TYR A 100 14.91 1.68 23.96
N GLU A 101 15.52 0.82 24.77
CA GLU A 101 14.84 -0.21 25.54
C GLU A 101 13.88 0.33 26.62
N HIS A 102 14.03 1.59 26.97
CA HIS A 102 13.23 2.28 27.99
C HIS A 102 12.17 3.21 27.38
N LEU A 103 12.03 3.22 26.05
CA LEU A 103 11.00 4.04 25.43
C LEU A 103 9.61 3.53 25.81
N SER A 104 8.78 4.46 26.26
CA SER A 104 7.35 4.26 26.46
C SER A 104 6.55 4.76 25.26
N ALA A 105 5.28 4.36 25.16
CA ALA A 105 4.38 4.86 24.16
C ALA A 105 4.34 6.40 24.16
N PRO A 106 4.64 7.06 23.04
CA PRO A 106 4.60 8.50 22.95
C PRO A 106 3.16 9.01 22.91
N ALA A 107 2.97 10.30 23.21
CA ALA A 107 1.76 10.94 22.74
C ALA A 107 1.68 10.83 21.21
N LEU A 108 0.50 10.51 20.67
CA LEU A 108 0.31 10.32 19.24
C LEU A 108 0.27 11.67 18.50
N THR A 109 1.42 12.33 18.50
CA THR A 109 1.63 13.61 17.82
C THR A 109 2.88 13.55 16.97
N VAL A 110 2.90 14.32 15.88
CA VAL A 110 4.06 14.37 14.96
C VAL A 110 5.35 14.79 15.67
N PRO A 111 5.36 15.85 16.53
CA PRO A 111 6.57 16.23 17.26
C PRO A 111 7.08 15.12 18.19
N ALA A 112 6.18 14.42 18.90
CA ALA A 112 6.57 13.34 19.81
C ALA A 112 7.20 12.17 19.05
N LEU A 113 6.62 11.78 17.91
CA LEU A 113 7.19 10.70 17.08
C LEU A 113 8.56 11.09 16.49
N ARG A 114 8.72 12.33 16.06
CA ARG A 114 10.03 12.83 15.58
C ARG A 114 11.08 12.84 16.71
N ALA A 115 10.69 13.12 17.94
CA ALA A 115 11.58 13.10 19.08
C ALA A 115 12.09 11.70 19.44
N LEU A 116 11.36 10.63 19.08
CA LEU A 116 11.82 9.24 19.27
C LEU A 116 13.11 8.92 18.51
N CYS A 117 13.48 9.72 17.52
CA CYS A 117 14.71 9.56 16.75
C CYS A 117 15.95 10.18 17.41
N GLY A 118 15.79 10.88 18.54
CA GLY A 118 16.81 11.83 19.01
C GLY A 118 17.96 11.21 19.77
N ASP A 119 17.72 10.58 20.89
CA ASP A 119 18.80 10.33 21.87
C ASP A 119 19.03 8.83 22.14
N ARG A 120 20.05 8.28 21.48
CA ARG A 120 20.51 6.89 21.76
C ARG A 120 21.40 6.89 23.00
N ARG A 121 20.96 6.23 24.05
CA ARG A 121 21.78 5.93 25.22
C ARG A 121 22.04 4.45 25.26
N MET A 122 23.18 4.01 24.72
CA MET A 122 23.59 2.60 24.81
C MET A 122 23.83 2.22 26.26
N PRO A 123 23.12 1.20 26.80
CA PRO A 123 23.41 0.68 28.12
C PRO A 123 24.81 0.06 28.15
N LEU A 124 25.68 0.60 28.99
CA LEU A 124 27.04 0.08 29.13
C LEU A 124 27.04 -1.17 30.02
N GLY A 125 27.70 -2.22 29.56
CA GLY A 125 27.97 -3.43 30.34
C GLY A 125 26.78 -4.36 30.54
N SER A 126 25.63 -4.12 29.89
CA SER A 126 24.55 -5.10 29.90
C SER A 126 24.83 -6.23 28.91
N PRO A 127 24.56 -7.49 29.30
CA PRO A 127 24.74 -8.65 28.45
C PRO A 127 23.63 -8.84 27.41
N GLY A 128 22.62 -7.95 27.39
CA GLY A 128 21.50 -8.02 26.48
C GLY A 128 20.16 -7.71 27.17
N LYS A 129 19.07 -8.09 26.49
CA LYS A 129 17.70 -7.86 26.94
C LYS A 129 16.82 -9.08 26.72
N LEU A 130 15.68 -9.09 27.38
CA LEU A 130 14.57 -10.00 27.14
C LEU A 130 13.42 -9.23 26.55
N ILE A 131 12.86 -9.73 25.48
CA ILE A 131 11.58 -9.27 24.92
C ILE A 131 10.49 -10.10 25.57
N THR A 132 9.67 -9.48 26.43
CA THR A 132 8.75 -10.19 27.31
C THR A 132 7.34 -10.34 26.77
N SER A 133 7.01 -9.62 25.71
CA SER A 133 5.70 -9.69 25.02
C SER A 133 5.85 -10.24 23.61
N SER A 134 4.83 -10.96 23.13
CA SER A 134 4.68 -11.31 21.72
C SER A 134 3.95 -10.24 20.92
N ARG A 135 3.52 -9.17 21.57
CA ARG A 135 2.89 -8.01 20.94
C ARG A 135 3.88 -6.87 20.85
N PHE A 136 3.69 -6.08 19.83
CA PHE A 136 4.45 -4.85 19.61
C PHE A 136 3.54 -3.78 19.03
N ASP A 137 3.97 -2.54 19.20
CA ASP A 137 3.33 -1.38 18.61
C ASP A 137 4.27 -0.75 17.58
N PHE A 138 3.68 -0.22 16.52
CA PHE A 138 4.40 0.53 15.51
C PHE A 138 3.79 1.92 15.40
N TYR A 139 4.55 2.92 15.79
CA TYR A 139 4.19 4.33 15.69
C TYR A 139 4.84 4.92 14.47
N ALA A 140 4.02 5.39 13.54
CA ALA A 140 4.46 5.83 12.23
C ALA A 140 3.99 7.23 11.87
N LEU A 141 4.69 7.86 10.94
CA LEU A 141 4.31 9.07 10.25
C LEU A 141 4.07 8.76 8.78
N ALA A 142 2.94 9.18 8.26
CA ALA A 142 2.61 9.16 6.84
C ALA A 142 2.32 10.57 6.35
N GLU A 143 2.45 10.81 5.04
CA GLU A 143 1.92 12.04 4.45
C GLU A 143 0.39 12.06 4.60
N SER A 144 -0.16 13.21 5.00
CA SER A 144 -1.59 13.34 5.31
C SER A 144 -2.48 13.01 4.12
N ALA A 145 -2.05 13.36 2.90
CA ALA A 145 -2.76 13.02 1.68
C ALA A 145 -2.85 11.49 1.45
N ALA A 146 -1.76 10.77 1.71
CA ALA A 146 -1.71 9.32 1.56
C ALA A 146 -2.45 8.60 2.69
N ALA A 147 -2.51 9.20 3.89
CA ALA A 147 -3.20 8.65 5.05
C ALA A 147 -4.72 8.87 5.03
N ALA A 148 -5.25 9.73 4.15
CA ALA A 148 -6.66 10.18 4.17
C ALA A 148 -7.67 9.03 4.01
N GLY A 149 -7.29 7.92 3.36
CA GLY A 149 -8.14 6.74 3.17
C GLY A 149 -8.08 5.71 4.29
N LEU A 150 -7.19 5.90 5.27
CA LEU A 150 -7.03 4.95 6.36
C LEU A 150 -8.12 5.09 7.41
N THR A 151 -8.55 3.97 7.97
CA THR A 151 -9.53 3.94 9.06
C THR A 151 -9.04 3.03 10.19
N PRO A 152 -9.26 3.40 11.47
CA PRO A 152 -8.95 2.51 12.58
C PRO A 152 -9.62 1.14 12.43
N GLY A 153 -8.89 0.08 12.74
CA GLY A 153 -9.31 -1.31 12.52
C GLY A 153 -8.82 -1.92 11.21
N SER A 154 -8.36 -1.12 10.24
CA SER A 154 -7.79 -1.60 8.98
C SER A 154 -6.55 -2.46 9.24
N ARG A 155 -6.41 -3.53 8.46
CA ARG A 155 -5.21 -4.37 8.41
C ARG A 155 -4.36 -3.99 7.21
N CYS A 156 -3.07 -4.01 7.38
CA CYS A 156 -2.10 -3.75 6.33
C CYS A 156 -0.83 -4.56 6.58
N THR A 157 0.00 -4.64 5.57
CA THR A 157 1.31 -5.28 5.67
C THR A 157 2.39 -4.21 5.53
N LEU A 158 3.23 -4.05 6.53
CA LEU A 158 4.41 -3.19 6.44
C LEU A 158 5.50 -3.93 5.69
N GLU A 159 5.88 -3.42 4.54
CA GLU A 159 7.00 -3.91 3.75
C GLU A 159 8.21 -3.00 3.89
N CYS A 160 9.35 -3.59 4.19
CA CYS A 160 10.63 -2.91 4.30
C CYS A 160 11.63 -3.51 3.33
N SER A 161 12.61 -2.74 2.89
CA SER A 161 13.57 -3.13 1.86
C SER A 161 14.40 -4.39 2.17
N TYR A 162 14.47 -4.79 3.44
CA TYR A 162 15.34 -5.88 3.89
C TYR A 162 14.61 -7.07 4.52
N TRP A 163 13.29 -6.94 4.72
CA TRP A 163 12.52 -7.94 5.46
C TRP A 163 11.19 -8.20 4.74
N GLY A 164 10.64 -9.37 4.95
CA GLY A 164 9.29 -9.72 4.49
C GLY A 164 8.23 -8.80 5.11
N GLY A 165 6.99 -8.95 4.71
CA GLY A 165 5.89 -8.17 5.23
C GLY A 165 5.61 -8.47 6.70
N ILE A 166 5.30 -7.43 7.48
CA ILE A 166 4.88 -7.52 8.88
C ILE A 166 3.41 -7.12 8.93
N GLU A 167 2.57 -8.04 9.41
CA GLU A 167 1.13 -7.80 9.57
C GLU A 167 0.86 -6.81 10.71
N LEU A 168 0.13 -5.75 10.38
CA LEU A 168 -0.22 -4.67 11.30
C LEU A 168 -1.72 -4.39 11.26
N GLN A 169 -2.26 -3.96 12.40
CA GLN A 169 -3.61 -3.43 12.50
C GLN A 169 -3.55 -1.98 12.98
N LEU A 170 -4.15 -1.08 12.21
CA LEU A 170 -4.27 0.33 12.59
C LEU A 170 -5.21 0.47 13.78
N THR A 171 -4.71 0.98 14.89
CA THR A 171 -5.47 1.16 16.13
C THR A 171 -5.94 2.59 16.30
N GLU A 172 -5.11 3.56 15.94
CA GLU A 172 -5.41 4.96 16.16
C GLU A 172 -4.77 5.86 15.09
N ILE A 173 -5.45 6.93 14.74
CA ILE A 173 -4.96 8.00 13.87
C ILE A 173 -4.94 9.26 14.70
N GLY A 174 -3.78 9.87 14.83
CA GLY A 174 -3.64 11.12 15.58
C GLY A 174 -3.95 12.34 14.73
N GLU A 175 -3.87 13.50 15.37
CA GLU A 175 -4.12 14.77 14.70
C GLU A 175 -2.97 15.11 13.73
N SER A 176 -3.35 15.41 12.48
CA SER A 176 -2.40 15.82 11.45
C SER A 176 -1.74 17.16 11.82
N TRP A 177 -0.46 17.25 11.59
CA TRP A 177 0.31 18.47 11.78
C TRP A 177 1.22 18.71 10.57
N GLN A 178 1.07 19.88 9.95
CA GLN A 178 1.64 20.16 8.65
C GLN A 178 1.16 19.11 7.63
N ASP A 179 2.08 18.50 6.91
CA ASP A 179 1.80 17.52 5.86
C ASP A 179 1.84 16.06 6.37
N PHE A 180 1.88 15.85 7.69
CA PHE A 180 2.05 14.53 8.28
C PHE A 180 0.91 14.16 9.23
N THR A 181 0.53 12.90 9.19
CA THR A 181 -0.44 12.28 10.10
C THR A 181 0.24 11.18 10.89
N PRO A 182 0.17 11.21 12.23
CA PRO A 182 0.70 10.14 13.06
C PRO A 182 -0.29 8.97 13.11
N LEU A 183 0.26 7.76 13.00
CA LEU A 183 -0.48 6.51 12.95
C LEU A 183 0.05 5.57 14.02
N HIS A 184 -0.84 4.89 14.73
CA HIS A 184 -0.50 3.85 15.69
C HIS A 184 -1.05 2.51 15.19
N PHE A 185 -0.17 1.54 15.08
CA PHE A 185 -0.50 0.17 14.71
C PHE A 185 -0.12 -0.77 15.84
N SER A 186 -0.86 -1.84 15.99
CA SER A 186 -0.51 -2.99 16.80
C SER A 186 -0.22 -4.20 15.92
N GLY A 187 0.70 -5.04 16.37
CA GLY A 187 1.04 -6.29 15.71
C GLY A 187 1.33 -7.40 16.72
N SER A 188 1.28 -8.63 16.24
CA SER A 188 1.63 -9.82 17.03
C SER A 188 2.17 -10.90 16.11
N GLY A 189 3.00 -11.79 16.62
CA GLY A 189 3.75 -12.72 15.80
C GLY A 189 5.07 -12.10 15.34
N ASP A 190 5.66 -12.58 14.30
CA ASP A 190 6.86 -12.07 13.60
C ASP A 190 7.95 -11.44 14.50
N MET A 191 7.95 -11.80 15.81
CA MET A 191 8.86 -11.23 16.78
C MET A 191 10.32 -11.50 16.42
N ASP A 192 10.59 -12.61 15.76
CA ASP A 192 11.93 -12.97 15.28
C ASP A 192 12.49 -11.93 14.28
N MET A 193 11.60 -11.24 13.56
CA MET A 193 11.95 -10.12 12.69
C MET A 193 11.94 -8.79 13.44
N VAL A 194 10.86 -8.52 14.15
CA VAL A 194 10.63 -7.23 14.82
C VAL A 194 11.67 -6.98 15.91
N MET A 195 12.22 -8.03 16.55
CA MET A 195 13.19 -7.87 17.66
C MET A 195 14.45 -7.10 17.28
N TYR A 196 14.81 -7.07 16.00
CA TYR A 196 15.97 -6.34 15.49
C TYR A 196 15.62 -4.99 14.88
N LEU A 197 14.33 -4.71 14.74
CA LEU A 197 13.85 -3.47 14.11
C LEU A 197 13.49 -2.43 15.19
N ARG A 198 13.98 -1.22 15.02
CA ARG A 198 13.57 -0.09 15.86
C ARG A 198 12.99 1.02 15.01
N GLN A 199 13.79 1.64 14.20
CA GLN A 199 13.39 2.68 13.28
C GLN A 199 13.30 2.08 11.87
N VAL A 200 12.16 2.24 11.22
CA VAL A 200 11.88 1.63 9.93
C VAL A 200 11.25 2.65 8.99
N SER A 201 11.79 2.70 7.79
CA SER A 201 11.12 3.30 6.63
C SER A 201 10.64 2.18 5.73
N GLY A 202 9.39 2.26 5.30
CA GLY A 202 8.78 1.23 4.48
C GLY A 202 7.51 1.73 3.81
N VAL A 203 6.75 0.80 3.29
CA VAL A 203 5.44 1.06 2.73
C VAL A 203 4.39 0.17 3.39
N LEU A 204 3.25 0.73 3.72
CA LEU A 204 2.08 -0.04 4.13
C LEU A 204 1.38 -0.51 2.85
N LEU A 205 1.28 -1.80 2.65
CA LEU A 205 0.45 -2.39 1.62
C LEU A 205 -0.97 -2.53 2.16
N LEU A 206 -1.90 -1.77 1.59
CA LEU A 206 -3.32 -1.76 1.97
C LEU A 206 -4.11 -2.76 1.16
N GLY A 207 -3.75 -2.95 -0.11
CA GLY A 207 -4.39 -3.87 -1.02
C GLY A 207 -3.60 -4.09 -2.30
N GLU A 208 -3.91 -5.18 -2.96
CA GLU A 208 -3.39 -5.52 -4.28
C GLU A 208 -4.55 -5.89 -5.19
N TYR A 209 -4.67 -5.17 -6.30
CA TYR A 209 -5.79 -5.29 -7.24
C TYR A 209 -5.26 -5.73 -8.60
N THR A 210 -5.77 -6.84 -9.10
CA THR A 210 -5.44 -7.31 -10.44
C THR A 210 -6.65 -7.20 -11.35
N GLY A 211 -6.53 -6.43 -12.42
CA GLY A 211 -7.63 -6.14 -13.33
C GLY A 211 -7.16 -5.73 -14.72
N LEU A 212 -8.09 -5.25 -15.51
CA LEU A 212 -7.84 -4.67 -16.83
C LEU A 212 -7.79 -3.15 -16.68
N ARG A 213 -6.77 -2.54 -17.25
CA ARG A 213 -6.64 -1.08 -17.26
C ARG A 213 -7.57 -0.49 -18.32
N LEU A 214 -8.45 0.41 -17.87
CA LEU A 214 -9.39 1.13 -18.72
C LEU A 214 -9.17 2.65 -18.55
N PRO A 215 -9.01 3.43 -19.63
CA PRO A 215 -9.00 4.88 -19.54
C PRO A 215 -10.41 5.40 -19.25
N ASP A 216 -10.52 6.49 -18.51
CA ASP A 216 -11.80 7.10 -18.19
C ASP A 216 -12.62 7.47 -19.44
N SER A 217 -11.94 7.84 -20.55
CA SER A 217 -12.56 8.15 -21.82
C SER A 217 -13.31 6.97 -22.47
N ALA A 218 -13.02 5.74 -22.07
CA ALA A 218 -13.70 4.53 -22.55
C ALA A 218 -14.87 4.11 -21.64
N LEU A 219 -15.12 4.86 -20.58
CA LEU A 219 -16.16 4.55 -19.59
C LEU A 219 -17.33 5.54 -19.72
N TYR A 220 -18.54 5.05 -19.54
CA TYR A 220 -19.73 5.87 -19.45
C TYR A 220 -20.74 5.27 -18.47
N THR A 221 -21.52 6.15 -17.85
CA THR A 221 -22.53 5.72 -16.87
C THR A 221 -23.92 5.80 -17.46
N GLU A 222 -24.69 4.74 -17.28
CA GLU A 222 -26.10 4.70 -17.65
C GLU A 222 -26.89 3.99 -16.53
N ASN A 223 -27.95 4.63 -16.04
CA ASN A 223 -28.77 4.12 -14.92
C ASN A 223 -27.93 3.71 -13.68
N ASP A 224 -26.95 4.54 -13.31
CA ASP A 224 -26.02 4.31 -12.20
C ASP A 224 -25.11 3.08 -12.34
N VAL A 225 -25.02 2.50 -13.54
CA VAL A 225 -24.09 1.41 -13.86
C VAL A 225 -23.03 1.92 -14.83
N LEU A 226 -21.78 1.58 -14.53
CA LEU A 226 -20.63 1.91 -15.38
C LEU A 226 -20.47 0.86 -16.47
N TYR A 227 -20.30 1.32 -17.72
CA TYR A 227 -20.14 0.47 -18.91
C TYR A 227 -18.92 0.86 -19.72
N THR A 228 -18.44 -0.09 -20.50
CA THR A 228 -17.50 0.11 -21.61
C THR A 228 -17.99 -0.66 -22.83
N ASP A 229 -17.65 -0.19 -24.04
CA ASP A 229 -17.92 -0.92 -25.27
C ASP A 229 -16.71 -1.74 -25.68
N VAL A 230 -16.89 -3.06 -25.75
CA VAL A 230 -15.86 -4.02 -26.15
C VAL A 230 -16.08 -4.42 -27.60
N LEU A 231 -15.06 -4.27 -28.45
CA LEU A 231 -15.10 -4.72 -29.83
C LEU A 231 -14.75 -6.20 -29.90
N THR A 232 -15.75 -7.04 -30.19
CA THR A 232 -15.58 -8.49 -30.35
C THR A 232 -15.99 -8.92 -31.75
N ILE A 233 -15.05 -9.47 -32.54
CA ILE A 233 -15.29 -9.99 -33.90
C ILE A 233 -16.03 -8.98 -34.79
N GLY A 234 -15.69 -7.68 -34.64
CA GLY A 234 -16.28 -6.59 -35.45
C GLY A 234 -17.60 -6.04 -34.94
N GLU A 235 -18.11 -6.52 -33.81
CA GLU A 235 -19.31 -6.01 -33.17
C GLU A 235 -18.95 -5.34 -31.84
N LEU A 236 -19.64 -4.22 -31.58
CA LEU A 236 -19.53 -3.53 -30.27
C LEU A 236 -20.49 -4.19 -29.29
N GLN A 237 -19.93 -4.70 -28.21
CA GLN A 237 -20.69 -5.27 -27.12
C GLN A 237 -20.56 -4.38 -25.88
N ARG A 238 -21.69 -3.87 -25.42
CA ARG A 238 -21.78 -3.13 -24.16
C ARG A 238 -21.52 -4.10 -23.00
N THR A 239 -20.54 -3.77 -22.16
CA THR A 239 -20.12 -4.61 -21.05
C THR A 239 -20.12 -3.80 -19.75
N PRO A 240 -20.81 -4.24 -18.68
CA PRO A 240 -20.74 -3.57 -17.39
C PRO A 240 -19.36 -3.72 -16.80
N VAL A 241 -18.90 -2.66 -16.10
CA VAL A 241 -17.57 -2.59 -15.47
C VAL A 241 -17.74 -2.44 -13.96
N HIS A 242 -16.94 -3.20 -13.24
CA HIS A 242 -16.77 -3.03 -11.80
C HIS A 242 -15.37 -2.46 -11.54
N VAL A 243 -15.31 -1.26 -10.94
CA VAL A 243 -14.06 -0.61 -10.60
C VAL A 243 -13.46 -1.29 -9.37
N LEU A 244 -12.24 -1.80 -9.50
CA LEU A 244 -11.48 -2.38 -8.40
C LEU A 244 -10.57 -1.35 -7.74
N TYR A 245 -10.03 -0.44 -8.55
CA TYR A 245 -9.14 0.63 -8.12
C TYR A 245 -9.26 1.82 -9.06
N ASP A 246 -9.24 3.03 -8.50
CA ASP A 246 -9.31 4.29 -9.24
C ASP A 246 -7.97 5.01 -9.09
N ALA A 247 -7.23 5.12 -10.18
CA ALA A 247 -5.95 5.81 -10.21
C ALA A 247 -6.04 7.27 -10.70
N GLY A 248 -7.26 7.79 -10.92
CA GLY A 248 -7.53 9.13 -11.41
C GLY A 248 -7.58 9.22 -12.94
N ASP A 249 -6.57 8.74 -13.64
CA ASP A 249 -6.52 8.76 -15.11
C ASP A 249 -7.05 7.45 -15.74
N TYR A 250 -7.18 6.41 -14.96
CA TYR A 250 -7.69 5.09 -15.38
C TYR A 250 -8.26 4.29 -14.20
N LYS A 251 -9.11 3.35 -14.54
CA LYS A 251 -9.77 2.46 -13.60
C LYS A 251 -9.44 1.00 -13.91
#